data_a5acb6047ebe8ce5dcb5b2062c273227
#
_entry.id   a5acb6047ebe8ce5dcb5b2062c273227
#
_cell.length_a   1.000
_cell.length_b   1.000
_cell.length_c   1.000
_cell.angle_alpha   90.00
_cell.angle_beta   90.00
_cell.angle_gamma   90.00
#
_symmetry.space_group_name_H-M   'P 1'
#
loop_
_entity.id
_entity.type
_entity.pdbx_description
1 polymer ?
#
loop_
_entity_poly.entity_id
_entity_poly.type
_entity_poly.pdbx_seq_one_letter_code
_entity_poly.pdbx_strand_id
1 'polypeptide(L)'
;ARALPASAWPNLAATAKCWRCEGLTPCGWKQAQTTGGGLLLDEVEDNFQFKGCPGLYFVGETLDCAGSCGGYNLHWAFGSGIIAGRAAAKLRKKKK
;
A
#
# COMPACT_ATOMS: atom_id res chain seq x y z
N ALA A 1 -33.50 5.39 22.63
CA ALA A 1 -32.59 6.45 22.16
C ALA A 1 -33.39 7.77 22.13
N ARG A 2 -32.92 8.79 22.81
CA ARG A 2 -33.54 10.11 22.80
C ARG A 2 -33.28 10.78 21.45
N ALA A 3 -34.32 11.09 20.70
CA ALA A 3 -34.18 11.77 19.42
C ALA A 3 -33.54 13.16 19.60
N LEU A 4 -32.59 13.51 18.76
CA LEU A 4 -31.97 14.84 18.76
C LEU A 4 -33.00 15.90 18.29
N PRO A 5 -33.06 17.06 18.96
CA PRO A 5 -33.94 18.14 18.53
C PRO A 5 -33.50 18.66 17.14
N ALA A 6 -34.50 19.11 16.36
CA ALA A 6 -34.24 19.60 14.99
C ALA A 6 -33.18 20.74 14.94
N SER A 7 -33.11 21.57 15.97
CA SER A 7 -32.12 22.63 16.13
C SER A 7 -30.66 22.15 16.19
N ALA A 8 -30.42 20.86 16.50
CA ALA A 8 -29.08 20.27 16.58
C ALA A 8 -28.55 19.76 15.20
N TRP A 9 -29.45 19.62 14.20
CA TRP A 9 -29.07 19.06 12.89
C TRP A 9 -27.99 19.87 12.15
N PRO A 10 -28.02 21.22 12.11
CA PRO A 10 -26.97 21.99 11.42
C PRO A 10 -25.59 21.77 12.06
N ASN A 11 -25.52 21.74 13.40
CA ASN A 11 -24.27 21.51 14.12
C ASN A 11 -23.76 20.09 13.93
N LEU A 12 -24.63 19.09 13.93
CA LEU A 12 -24.28 17.71 13.64
C LEU A 12 -23.71 17.56 12.21
N ALA A 13 -24.37 18.17 11.24
CA ALA A 13 -23.91 18.15 9.85
C ALA A 13 -22.57 18.87 9.69
N ALA A 14 -22.38 20.01 10.31
CA ALA A 14 -21.11 20.73 10.31
C ALA A 14 -19.98 19.92 10.95
N THR A 15 -20.23 19.32 12.09
CA THR A 15 -19.27 18.43 12.77
C THR A 15 -18.91 17.23 11.92
N ALA A 16 -19.89 16.56 11.32
CA ALA A 16 -19.64 15.39 10.45
C ALA A 16 -18.82 15.73 9.21
N LYS A 17 -19.04 16.92 8.63
CA LYS A 17 -18.29 17.39 7.44
C LYS A 17 -16.89 17.89 7.75
N CYS A 18 -16.65 18.37 8.97
CA CYS A 18 -15.42 19.06 9.35
C CYS A 18 -14.97 18.61 10.75
N TRP A 19 -14.88 17.28 10.93
CA TRP A 19 -14.37 16.71 12.17
C TRP A 19 -12.89 17.05 12.34
N ARG A 20 -12.56 17.84 13.33
CA ARG A 20 -11.17 18.17 13.69
C ARG A 20 -10.71 17.30 14.84
N CYS A 21 -9.64 16.56 14.64
CA CYS A 21 -8.94 15.84 15.68
C CYS A 21 -7.65 16.60 16.01
N GLU A 22 -7.54 17.12 17.22
CA GLU A 22 -6.34 17.81 17.69
C GLU A 22 -5.50 16.87 18.56
N GLY A 23 -4.21 17.13 18.67
CA GLY A 23 -3.29 16.38 19.53
C GLY A 23 -3.00 14.96 19.06
N LEU A 24 -3.17 14.66 17.77
CA LEU A 24 -2.81 13.35 17.20
C LEU A 24 -1.30 13.16 17.23
N THR A 25 -0.85 12.04 17.76
CA THR A 25 0.54 11.56 17.71
C THR A 25 0.61 10.20 17.06
N PRO A 26 1.65 9.92 16.24
CA PRO A 26 1.82 8.59 15.66
C PRO A 26 2.01 7.52 16.73
N CYS A 27 1.40 6.36 16.55
CA CYS A 27 1.54 5.21 17.47
C CYS A 27 2.88 4.47 17.33
N GLY A 28 3.75 4.89 16.42
CA GLY A 28 5.03 4.26 16.16
C GLY A 28 4.98 3.03 15.24
N TRP A 29 6.14 2.49 14.91
CA TRP A 29 6.36 1.42 13.92
C TRP A 29 5.57 0.14 14.19
N LYS A 30 5.40 -0.23 15.46
CA LYS A 30 4.68 -1.47 15.83
C LYS A 30 3.21 -1.49 15.37
N GLN A 31 2.63 -0.33 15.11
CA GLN A 31 1.24 -0.18 14.69
C GLN A 31 1.10 0.32 13.25
N ALA A 32 2.21 0.57 12.57
CA ALA A 32 2.21 0.96 11.16
C ALA A 32 1.68 -0.20 10.30
N GLN A 33 0.68 0.08 9.47
CA GLN A 33 0.08 -0.90 8.56
C GLN A 33 0.69 -0.85 7.16
N THR A 34 1.32 0.26 6.80
CA THR A 34 1.93 0.47 5.49
C THR A 34 3.20 1.27 5.67
N THR A 35 4.24 0.89 4.94
CA THR A 35 5.54 1.57 4.93
C THR A 35 5.72 2.29 3.59
N GLY A 36 6.08 3.56 3.62
CA GLY A 36 6.47 4.31 2.43
C GLY A 36 7.97 4.21 2.17
N GLY A 37 8.39 4.48 0.94
CA GLY A 37 9.76 4.31 0.47
C GLY A 37 10.05 2.89 0.00
N GLY A 38 11.27 2.66 -0.46
CA GLY A 38 11.70 1.39 -1.04
C GLY A 38 12.48 1.58 -2.33
N LEU A 39 12.65 0.50 -3.10
CA LEU A 39 13.26 0.55 -4.42
C LEU A 39 12.31 1.22 -5.40
N LEU A 40 12.82 2.16 -6.21
CA LEU A 40 12.01 2.85 -7.20
C LEU A 40 11.53 1.89 -8.30
N LEU A 41 10.32 2.13 -8.81
CA LEU A 41 9.74 1.27 -9.85
C LEU A 41 10.52 1.30 -11.17
N ASP A 42 11.20 2.40 -11.47
CA ASP A 42 12.05 2.52 -12.66
C ASP A 42 13.38 1.76 -12.56
N GLU A 43 13.74 1.23 -11.38
CA GLU A 43 14.89 0.36 -11.17
C GLU A 43 14.59 -1.12 -11.43
N VAL A 44 13.34 -1.46 -11.68
CA VAL A 44 12.93 -2.82 -12.03
C VAL A 44 12.36 -2.90 -13.45
N GLU A 45 12.41 -4.07 -14.04
CA GLU A 45 11.76 -4.39 -15.31
C GLU A 45 10.26 -4.64 -15.11
N ASP A 46 9.46 -4.74 -16.17
CA ASP A 46 8.01 -5.01 -16.13
C ASP A 46 7.65 -6.31 -15.38
N ASN A 47 8.59 -7.21 -15.24
CA ASN A 47 8.45 -8.46 -14.51
C ASN A 47 8.99 -8.40 -13.07
N PHE A 48 9.31 -7.20 -12.58
CA PHE A 48 9.88 -6.92 -11.26
C PHE A 48 11.30 -7.45 -11.01
N GLN A 49 12.03 -7.83 -12.07
CA GLN A 49 13.44 -8.12 -11.97
C GLN A 49 14.25 -6.83 -11.81
N PHE A 50 15.16 -6.80 -10.85
CA PHE A 50 16.04 -5.67 -10.65
C PHE A 50 17.00 -5.51 -11.83
N LYS A 51 17.07 -4.31 -12.41
CA LYS A 51 17.92 -4.02 -13.58
C LYS A 51 19.40 -4.17 -13.28
N GLY A 52 19.83 -3.90 -12.06
CA GLY A 52 21.21 -4.02 -11.61
C GLY A 52 21.69 -5.45 -11.32
N CYS A 53 20.78 -6.44 -11.21
CA CYS A 53 21.14 -7.81 -10.88
C CYS A 53 20.16 -8.82 -11.50
N PRO A 54 20.50 -9.46 -12.64
CA PRO A 54 19.65 -10.48 -13.25
C PRO A 54 19.38 -11.66 -12.32
N GLY A 55 18.09 -12.00 -12.18
CA GLY A 55 17.63 -13.08 -11.30
C GLY A 55 17.21 -12.63 -9.89
N LEU A 56 17.42 -11.37 -9.54
CA LEU A 56 16.91 -10.75 -8.30
C LEU A 56 15.60 -10.04 -8.60
N TYR A 57 14.58 -10.25 -7.77
CA TYR A 57 13.25 -9.67 -7.92
C TYR A 57 12.83 -8.91 -6.66
N PHE A 58 12.20 -7.77 -6.83
CA PHE A 58 11.60 -6.99 -5.74
C PHE A 58 10.11 -6.90 -5.97
N VAL A 59 9.30 -7.13 -4.91
CA VAL A 59 7.84 -7.19 -5.00
C VAL A 59 7.18 -6.58 -3.76
N GLY A 60 5.91 -6.20 -3.87
CA GLY A 60 5.14 -5.67 -2.74
C GLY A 60 5.71 -4.38 -2.19
N GLU A 61 5.76 -4.25 -0.88
CA GLU A 61 6.22 -3.05 -0.16
C GLU A 61 7.75 -2.84 -0.18
N THR A 62 8.52 -3.75 -0.74
CA THR A 62 9.95 -3.49 -1.01
C THR A 62 10.15 -2.50 -2.15
N LEU A 63 9.12 -2.30 -2.95
CA LEU A 63 9.05 -1.29 -4.00
C LEU A 63 8.40 -0.01 -3.44
N ASP A 64 8.87 1.16 -3.87
CA ASP A 64 8.26 2.45 -3.51
C ASP A 64 6.94 2.63 -4.25
N CYS A 65 5.95 1.87 -3.82
CA CYS A 65 4.59 1.89 -4.34
C CYS A 65 3.60 1.65 -3.20
N ALA A 66 2.98 2.73 -2.74
CA ALA A 66 1.96 2.68 -1.70
C ALA A 66 0.60 3.06 -2.29
N GLY A 67 -0.38 2.20 -2.12
CA GLY A 67 -1.77 2.45 -2.48
C GLY A 67 -2.56 3.09 -1.35
N SER A 68 -3.69 3.69 -1.69
CA SER A 68 -4.66 4.20 -0.71
C SER A 68 -5.13 3.08 0.22
N CYS A 69 -5.64 3.46 1.41
CA CYS A 69 -6.28 2.51 2.31
C CYS A 69 -7.48 1.84 1.60
N GLY A 70 -7.68 0.53 1.81
CA GLY A 70 -8.75 -0.24 1.16
C GLY A 70 -8.30 -1.54 0.49
N GLY A 71 -7.18 -2.11 0.93
CA GLY A 71 -6.68 -3.40 0.44
C GLY A 71 -5.78 -3.33 -0.79
N TYR A 72 -5.53 -2.16 -1.35
CA TYR A 72 -4.68 -2.00 -2.54
C TYR A 72 -3.24 -2.47 -2.33
N ASN A 73 -2.66 -2.24 -1.15
CA ASN A 73 -1.30 -2.67 -0.84
C ASN A 73 -1.16 -4.19 -0.82
N LEU A 74 -2.14 -4.92 -0.28
CA LEU A 74 -2.17 -6.38 -0.32
C LEU A 74 -2.36 -6.89 -1.76
N HIS A 75 -3.24 -6.25 -2.54
CA HIS A 75 -3.46 -6.59 -3.94
C HIS A 75 -2.18 -6.41 -4.78
N TRP A 76 -1.48 -5.30 -4.56
CA TRP A 76 -0.18 -5.02 -5.15
C TRP A 76 0.86 -6.10 -4.77
N ALA A 77 0.95 -6.44 -3.48
CA ALA A 77 1.90 -7.44 -3.01
C ALA A 77 1.67 -8.82 -3.66
N PHE A 78 0.43 -9.28 -3.73
CA PHE A 78 0.09 -10.53 -4.39
C PHE A 78 0.30 -10.47 -5.90
N GLY A 79 -0.16 -9.41 -6.56
CA GLY A 79 -0.03 -9.22 -8.01
C GLY A 79 1.42 -9.21 -8.47
N SER A 80 2.25 -8.36 -7.85
CA SER A 80 3.68 -8.28 -8.16
C SER A 80 4.41 -9.60 -7.87
N GLY A 81 4.09 -10.28 -6.76
CA GLY A 81 4.64 -11.58 -6.41
C GLY A 81 4.32 -12.67 -7.45
N ILE A 82 3.08 -12.72 -7.97
CA ILE A 82 2.69 -13.67 -9.01
C ILE A 82 3.45 -13.41 -10.32
N ILE A 83 3.59 -12.14 -10.73
CA ILE A 83 4.30 -11.78 -11.96
C ILE A 83 5.78 -12.16 -11.85
N ALA A 84 6.44 -11.76 -10.76
CA ALA A 84 7.84 -12.08 -10.50
C ALA A 84 8.09 -13.59 -10.42
N GLY A 85 7.23 -14.32 -9.72
CA GLY A 85 7.33 -15.77 -9.60
C GLY A 85 7.23 -16.50 -10.94
N ARG A 86 6.31 -16.06 -11.82
CA ARG A 86 6.19 -16.60 -13.19
C ARG A 86 7.42 -16.29 -14.05
N ALA A 87 7.99 -15.10 -13.90
CA ALA A 87 9.20 -14.70 -14.61
C ALA A 87 10.42 -15.53 -14.15
N ALA A 88 10.62 -15.68 -12.85
CA ALA A 88 11.69 -16.48 -12.27
C ALA A 88 11.62 -17.96 -12.71
N ALA A 89 10.41 -18.54 -12.74
CA ALA A 89 10.21 -19.90 -13.20
C ALA A 89 10.59 -20.11 -14.68
N LYS A 90 10.33 -19.11 -15.54
CA LYS A 90 10.73 -19.14 -16.96
C LYS A 90 12.26 -19.09 -17.14
N LEU A 91 12.96 -18.29 -16.33
CA LEU A 91 14.43 -18.22 -16.37
C LEU A 91 15.07 -19.57 -16.03
N ARG A 92 14.53 -20.28 -15.03
CA ARG A 92 15.04 -21.60 -14.65
C ARG A 92 14.89 -22.65 -15.75
N LYS A 93 13.83 -22.58 -16.55
CA LYS A 93 13.61 -23.49 -17.71
C LYS A 93 14.58 -23.25 -18.87
N LYS A 94 15.08 -22.01 -19.05
CA LYS A 94 16.05 -21.67 -20.11
C LYS A 94 17.49 -22.09 -19.79
N LYS A 95 17.80 -22.38 -18.51
CA LYS A 95 19.13 -22.80 -18.05
C LYS A 95 19.30 -24.33 -18.00
N LYS A 96 18.27 -25.10 -18.34
CA LYS A 96 18.33 -26.55 -18.57
C LYS A 96 18.29 -26.85 -20.06
#